data_0a2d923bd47d873ff172b437d38ec83e
#
_entry.id   0a2d923bd47d873ff172b437d38ec83e
#
_cell.length_a   1.000
_cell.length_b   1.000
_cell.length_c   1.000
_cell.angle_alpha   90.00
_cell.angle_beta   90.00
_cell.angle_gamma   90.00
#
_symmetry.space_group_name_H-M   'P 1'
#
loop_
_entity.id
_entity.type
_entity.pdbx_description
1 polymer ?
#
loop_
_entity_poly.entity_id
_entity_poly.type
_entity_poly.pdbx_seq_one_letter_code
_entity_poly.pdbx_strand_id
1 'polypeptide(L)'
;MPDLMRARSMLFMPGSRADMIAKIPRFAPDVAVVDLEDAVAAGDKASARRAAAAAVDALGPENPSTVLIRVNPVGTPWFAADVAAAAGCAAAGIVVPKLATQPQLSQVREALAAHSWPGALVIAGIETVLGAADARTLLASGTGELSAAYFGAEDYVADIGGRRSPGGEEVLYARSQVCVAAYLAGLPAIDQVVTDIADDELFLADARRGQSLGYQGKMCIHPRQVGLAHQVFTPSPDEVAHAQAVLAAGAAGVGVVDGQMVDEVHVRMARAVLARVPGPAGRT
;
A
#
# COMPACT_ATOMS: atom_id res chain seq x y z
N MET A 1 -3.79 0.90 16.49
CA MET A 1 -3.12 0.43 15.27
C MET A 1 -3.16 1.53 14.23
N PRO A 2 -2.12 1.73 13.41
CA PRO A 2 -2.15 2.65 12.30
C PRO A 2 -3.31 2.32 11.36
N ASP A 3 -4.03 3.35 10.91
CA ASP A 3 -5.17 3.19 9.99
C ASP A 3 -4.67 3.20 8.55
N LEU A 4 -4.37 2.02 7.99
CA LEU A 4 -3.94 1.89 6.60
C LEU A 4 -5.03 2.27 5.58
N MET A 5 -6.30 2.36 6.00
CA MET A 5 -7.40 2.82 5.13
C MET A 5 -7.19 4.25 4.61
N ARG A 6 -6.29 5.01 5.26
CA ARG A 6 -5.95 6.39 4.89
C ARG A 6 -4.55 6.54 4.30
N ALA A 7 -3.83 5.42 4.08
CA ALA A 7 -2.47 5.46 3.56
C ALA A 7 -2.47 5.90 2.08
N ARG A 8 -1.97 7.12 1.82
CA ARG A 8 -1.86 7.73 0.50
C ARG A 8 -0.55 7.39 -0.20
N SER A 9 0.50 7.14 0.58
CA SER A 9 1.83 6.85 0.06
C SER A 9 2.47 5.67 0.79
N MET A 10 3.12 4.79 0.02
CA MET A 10 3.90 3.67 0.52
C MET A 10 5.30 3.74 -0.11
N LEU A 11 6.28 4.33 0.62
CA LEU A 11 7.63 4.57 0.13
C LEU A 11 8.54 3.38 0.41
N PHE A 12 9.11 2.81 -0.65
CA PHE A 12 10.10 1.74 -0.56
C PHE A 12 11.52 2.31 -0.50
N MET A 13 12.36 1.69 0.32
CA MET A 13 13.78 2.02 0.42
C MET A 13 14.62 0.78 0.76
N PRO A 14 15.84 0.67 0.21
CA PRO A 14 16.69 -0.50 0.44
C PRO A 14 17.05 -0.70 1.91
N GLY A 15 16.87 -1.92 2.43
CA GLY A 15 17.22 -2.27 3.81
C GLY A 15 18.72 -2.22 4.11
N SER A 16 19.55 -2.25 3.07
CA SER A 16 21.01 -2.03 3.19
C SER A 16 21.41 -0.55 3.38
N ARG A 17 20.47 0.40 3.26
CA ARG A 17 20.75 1.85 3.25
C ARG A 17 20.20 2.52 4.52
N ALA A 18 20.88 2.29 5.66
CA ALA A 18 20.54 2.92 6.93
C ALA A 18 20.49 4.46 6.86
N ASP A 19 21.33 5.07 5.99
CA ASP A 19 21.32 6.51 5.73
C ASP A 19 20.05 7.01 5.04
N MET A 20 19.37 6.16 4.28
CA MET A 20 18.07 6.47 3.68
C MET A 20 16.93 6.24 4.68
N ILE A 21 16.99 5.16 5.45
CA ILE A 21 16.01 4.83 6.48
C ILE A 21 15.93 5.95 7.52
N ALA A 22 17.06 6.48 7.97
CA ALA A 22 17.13 7.59 8.92
C ALA A 22 16.44 8.90 8.41
N LYS A 23 16.16 9.01 7.12
CA LYS A 23 15.48 10.17 6.51
C LYS A 23 13.97 10.01 6.42
N ILE A 24 13.39 8.86 6.83
CA ILE A 24 11.94 8.62 6.82
C ILE A 24 11.15 9.77 7.45
N PRO A 25 11.51 10.26 8.66
CA PRO A 25 10.75 11.34 9.30
C PRO A 25 10.73 12.64 8.49
N ARG A 26 11.77 12.89 7.68
CA ARG A 26 11.86 14.07 6.81
C ARG A 26 10.89 14.00 5.63
N PHE A 27 10.71 12.82 5.05
CA PHE A 27 9.84 12.61 3.89
C PHE A 27 8.40 12.33 4.28
N ALA A 28 8.20 11.84 5.50
CA ALA A 28 6.92 11.56 6.14
C ALA A 28 5.91 10.83 5.22
N PRO A 29 6.30 9.69 4.57
CA PRO A 29 5.30 8.87 3.90
C PRO A 29 4.32 8.34 4.95
N ASP A 30 3.07 8.06 4.54
CA ASP A 30 2.12 7.44 5.46
C ASP A 30 2.60 6.02 5.86
N VAL A 31 3.16 5.27 4.90
CA VAL A 31 3.82 3.98 5.12
C VAL A 31 5.25 4.03 4.54
N ALA A 32 6.23 3.64 5.34
CA ALA A 32 7.60 3.42 4.92
C ALA A 32 7.91 1.93 4.88
N VAL A 33 8.42 1.42 3.78
CA VAL A 33 8.77 0.02 3.59
C VAL A 33 10.28 -0.13 3.46
N VAL A 34 10.89 -0.78 4.45
CA VAL A 34 12.31 -1.14 4.43
C VAL A 34 12.44 -2.49 3.71
N ASP A 35 13.06 -2.45 2.54
CA ASP A 35 13.07 -3.57 1.61
C ASP A 35 14.24 -4.53 1.81
N LEU A 36 13.96 -5.80 2.09
CA LEU A 36 14.94 -6.89 2.14
C LEU A 36 14.87 -7.79 0.90
N GLU A 37 13.97 -7.51 -0.04
CA GLU A 37 13.79 -8.32 -1.25
C GLU A 37 14.66 -7.77 -2.40
N ASP A 38 14.06 -7.27 -3.45
CA ASP A 38 14.71 -6.95 -4.73
C ASP A 38 15.80 -5.87 -4.61
N ALA A 39 15.69 -4.97 -3.64
CA ALA A 39 16.69 -3.94 -3.40
C ALA A 39 17.98 -4.44 -2.69
N VAL A 40 18.09 -5.75 -2.40
CA VAL A 40 19.23 -6.36 -1.68
C VAL A 40 19.72 -7.59 -2.43
N ALA A 41 21.02 -7.62 -2.76
CA ALA A 41 21.62 -8.79 -3.41
C ALA A 41 21.61 -10.03 -2.50
N ALA A 42 21.56 -11.22 -3.09
CA ALA A 42 21.45 -12.49 -2.35
C ALA A 42 22.55 -12.69 -1.28
N GLY A 43 23.79 -12.30 -1.60
CA GLY A 43 24.93 -12.38 -0.67
C GLY A 43 24.85 -11.41 0.51
N ASP A 44 24.06 -10.34 0.38
CA ASP A 44 23.97 -9.26 1.36
C ASP A 44 22.72 -9.36 2.25
N LYS A 45 21.81 -10.32 1.99
CA LYS A 45 20.54 -10.47 2.73
C LYS A 45 20.72 -10.48 4.24
N ALA A 46 21.69 -11.23 4.76
CA ALA A 46 21.92 -11.34 6.20
C ALA A 46 22.46 -10.02 6.82
N SER A 47 23.33 -9.30 6.14
CA SER A 47 23.85 -8.01 6.61
C SER A 47 22.81 -6.91 6.51
N ALA A 48 22.05 -6.86 5.41
CA ALA A 48 20.98 -5.90 5.21
C ALA A 48 19.85 -6.08 6.25
N ARG A 49 19.49 -7.31 6.60
CA ARG A 49 18.51 -7.63 7.64
C ARG A 49 18.89 -7.02 8.99
N ARG A 50 20.16 -7.19 9.42
CA ARG A 50 20.63 -6.60 10.68
C ARG A 50 20.67 -5.07 10.63
N ALA A 51 21.14 -4.52 9.51
CA ALA A 51 21.21 -3.07 9.32
C ALA A 51 19.79 -2.45 9.29
N ALA A 52 18.85 -3.09 8.62
CA ALA A 52 17.46 -2.66 8.55
C ALA A 52 16.80 -2.62 9.94
N ALA A 53 16.90 -3.72 10.71
CA ALA A 53 16.32 -3.78 12.06
C ALA A 53 16.90 -2.69 12.97
N ALA A 54 18.22 -2.54 13.02
CA ALA A 54 18.87 -1.50 13.81
C ALA A 54 18.50 -0.07 13.36
N ALA A 55 18.35 0.17 12.05
CA ALA A 55 17.96 1.47 11.53
C ALA A 55 16.48 1.79 11.82
N VAL A 56 15.59 0.79 11.81
CA VAL A 56 14.18 0.95 12.20
C VAL A 56 14.06 1.29 13.70
N ASP A 57 14.79 0.60 14.56
CA ASP A 57 14.84 0.91 16.00
C ASP A 57 15.34 2.33 16.28
N ALA A 58 16.30 2.81 15.48
CA ALA A 58 16.86 4.14 15.63
C ALA A 58 15.92 5.29 15.22
N LEU A 59 14.82 5.02 14.53
CA LEU A 59 13.84 6.07 14.17
C LEU A 59 13.14 6.69 15.38
N GLY A 60 12.95 5.92 16.43
CA GLY A 60 12.31 6.37 17.66
C GLY A 60 10.81 6.66 17.54
N PRO A 61 10.17 7.04 18.66
CA PRO A 61 8.70 7.21 18.73
C PRO A 61 8.18 8.46 18.02
N GLU A 62 9.02 9.43 17.72
CA GLU A 62 8.64 10.67 17.00
C GLU A 62 8.50 10.48 15.48
N ASN A 63 8.77 9.28 14.97
CA ASN A 63 8.60 8.99 13.57
C ASN A 63 7.11 9.00 13.18
N PRO A 64 6.67 9.85 12.23
CA PRO A 64 5.26 9.98 11.88
C PRO A 64 4.75 8.84 10.98
N SER A 65 5.65 8.04 10.41
CA SER A 65 5.33 7.03 9.41
C SER A 65 5.12 5.66 10.05
N THR A 66 4.18 4.88 9.53
CA THR A 66 4.11 3.45 9.82
C THR A 66 5.25 2.73 9.10
N VAL A 67 6.17 2.10 9.83
CA VAL A 67 7.34 1.43 9.26
C VAL A 67 7.09 -0.07 9.17
N LEU A 68 7.22 -0.62 7.97
CA LEU A 68 7.10 -2.05 7.69
C LEU A 68 8.40 -2.57 7.05
N ILE A 69 8.63 -3.88 7.17
CA ILE A 69 9.74 -4.55 6.48
C ILE A 69 9.18 -5.41 5.35
N ARG A 70 9.61 -5.18 4.10
CA ARG A 70 9.34 -6.11 3.00
C ARG A 70 10.30 -7.29 3.14
N VAL A 71 9.74 -8.44 3.46
CA VAL A 71 10.46 -9.71 3.58
C VAL A 71 10.70 -10.33 2.20
N ASN A 72 11.59 -11.30 2.10
CA ASN A 72 11.72 -12.10 0.88
C ASN A 72 10.49 -12.99 0.68
N PRO A 73 10.17 -13.43 -0.54
CA PRO A 73 8.99 -14.25 -0.83
C PRO A 73 8.93 -15.52 0.01
N VAL A 74 7.72 -15.93 0.35
CA VAL A 74 7.45 -17.22 1.00
C VAL A 74 8.06 -18.36 0.19
N GLY A 75 8.70 -19.32 0.88
CA GLY A 75 9.41 -20.44 0.25
C GLY A 75 10.88 -20.15 -0.09
N THR A 76 11.35 -18.91 0.05
CA THR A 76 12.79 -18.62 -0.06
C THR A 76 13.53 -18.94 1.24
N PRO A 77 14.85 -19.22 1.18
CA PRO A 77 15.64 -19.50 2.38
C PRO A 77 15.77 -18.30 3.34
N TRP A 78 15.37 -17.11 2.92
CA TRP A 78 15.49 -15.85 3.69
C TRP A 78 14.23 -15.49 4.46
N PHE A 79 13.03 -15.96 4.00
CA PHE A 79 11.74 -15.55 4.52
C PHE A 79 11.62 -15.63 6.05
N ALA A 80 11.90 -16.80 6.63
CA ALA A 80 11.75 -17.01 8.08
C ALA A 80 12.66 -16.08 8.90
N ALA A 81 13.91 -15.89 8.44
CA ALA A 81 14.85 -15.03 9.12
C ALA A 81 14.51 -13.54 8.98
N ASP A 82 13.85 -13.14 7.87
CA ASP A 82 13.37 -11.77 7.69
C ASP A 82 12.19 -11.46 8.61
N VAL A 83 11.24 -12.42 8.74
CA VAL A 83 10.11 -12.29 9.69
C VAL A 83 10.62 -12.18 11.12
N ALA A 84 11.62 -13.02 11.49
CA ALA A 84 12.24 -12.97 12.81
C ALA A 84 12.87 -11.61 13.10
N ALA A 85 13.58 -11.02 12.13
CA ALA A 85 14.20 -9.71 12.28
C ALA A 85 13.16 -8.58 12.38
N ALA A 86 12.09 -8.65 11.58
CA ALA A 86 10.99 -7.69 11.64
C ALA A 86 10.26 -7.75 12.99
N ALA A 87 10.00 -8.95 13.51
CA ALA A 87 9.37 -9.13 14.82
C ALA A 87 10.28 -8.71 15.99
N GLY A 88 11.59 -8.71 15.80
CA GLY A 88 12.59 -8.33 16.80
C GLY A 88 12.97 -6.85 16.83
N CYS A 89 12.32 -5.99 16.04
CA CYS A 89 12.58 -4.55 15.98
C CYS A 89 11.28 -3.73 16.07
N ALA A 90 11.39 -2.40 16.01
CA ALA A 90 10.26 -1.47 16.11
C ALA A 90 9.39 -1.38 14.83
N ALA A 91 9.47 -2.37 13.91
CA ALA A 91 8.58 -2.42 12.76
C ALA A 91 7.13 -2.71 13.19
N ALA A 92 6.17 -2.07 12.54
CA ALA A 92 4.74 -2.30 12.80
C ALA A 92 4.21 -3.58 12.14
N GLY A 93 4.97 -4.20 11.26
CA GLY A 93 4.56 -5.41 10.53
C GLY A 93 5.44 -5.68 9.31
N ILE A 94 4.93 -6.49 8.40
CA ILE A 94 5.64 -6.94 7.20
C ILE A 94 4.86 -6.66 5.91
N VAL A 95 5.60 -6.53 4.83
CA VAL A 95 5.09 -6.58 3.46
C VAL A 95 5.53 -7.91 2.86
N VAL A 96 4.61 -8.71 2.39
CA VAL A 96 4.85 -10.04 1.82
C VAL A 96 4.72 -9.94 0.31
N PRO A 97 5.84 -9.95 -0.44
CA PRO A 97 5.80 -9.91 -1.89
C PRO A 97 5.37 -11.25 -2.49
N LYS A 98 4.92 -11.20 -3.74
CA LYS A 98 4.62 -12.38 -4.57
C LYS A 98 3.68 -13.40 -3.90
N LEU A 99 2.74 -12.89 -3.09
CA LEU A 99 1.73 -13.72 -2.46
C LEU A 99 0.68 -14.12 -3.50
N ALA A 100 0.52 -15.43 -3.70
CA ALA A 100 -0.31 -15.97 -4.76
C ALA A 100 -1.29 -17.06 -4.30
N THR A 101 -1.04 -17.72 -3.16
CA THR A 101 -1.81 -18.89 -2.74
C THR A 101 -2.16 -18.88 -1.25
N GLN A 102 -3.26 -19.55 -0.90
CA GLN A 102 -3.64 -19.74 0.51
C GLN A 102 -2.59 -20.51 1.34
N PRO A 103 -1.91 -21.56 0.82
CA PRO A 103 -0.81 -22.19 1.54
C PRO A 103 0.33 -21.22 1.89
N GLN A 104 0.68 -20.28 1.00
CA GLN A 104 1.67 -19.25 1.32
C GLN A 104 1.18 -18.33 2.45
N LEU A 105 -0.10 -17.92 2.42
CA LEU A 105 -0.68 -17.12 3.50
C LEU A 105 -0.66 -17.89 4.84
N SER A 106 -0.91 -19.19 4.82
CA SER A 106 -0.78 -20.03 6.04
C SER A 106 0.64 -20.03 6.58
N GLN A 107 1.66 -20.10 5.71
CA GLN A 107 3.07 -20.01 6.13
C GLN A 107 3.41 -18.63 6.72
N VAL A 108 2.83 -17.55 6.21
CA VAL A 108 2.97 -16.21 6.81
C VAL A 108 2.40 -16.20 8.23
N ARG A 109 1.21 -16.75 8.42
CA ARG A 109 0.54 -16.86 9.72
C ARG A 109 1.38 -17.66 10.73
N GLU A 110 1.89 -18.81 10.31
CA GLU A 110 2.75 -19.67 11.13
C GLU A 110 4.04 -18.93 11.53
N ALA A 111 4.67 -18.22 10.59
CA ALA A 111 5.89 -17.47 10.86
C ALA A 111 5.65 -16.33 11.88
N LEU A 112 4.55 -15.58 11.78
CA LEU A 112 4.19 -14.55 12.75
C LEU A 112 3.89 -15.13 14.13
N ALA A 113 3.16 -16.25 14.17
CA ALA A 113 2.82 -16.94 15.42
C ALA A 113 4.07 -17.47 16.14
N ALA A 114 5.06 -17.98 15.40
CA ALA A 114 6.33 -18.46 15.97
C ALA A 114 7.11 -17.37 16.73
N HIS A 115 6.88 -16.10 16.40
CA HIS A 115 7.51 -14.95 17.06
C HIS A 115 6.56 -14.20 18.03
N SER A 116 5.40 -14.80 18.34
CA SER A 116 4.40 -14.21 19.24
C SER A 116 4.10 -12.74 18.88
N TRP A 117 3.94 -12.45 17.61
CA TRP A 117 3.69 -11.10 17.10
C TRP A 117 2.22 -10.89 16.68
N PRO A 118 1.27 -10.93 17.65
CA PRO A 118 -0.12 -10.69 17.36
C PRO A 118 -0.32 -9.21 17.02
N GLY A 119 -1.09 -8.95 16.00
CA GLY A 119 -1.37 -7.58 15.59
C GLY A 119 -0.30 -6.96 14.68
N ALA A 120 0.69 -7.72 14.21
CA ALA A 120 1.54 -7.29 13.11
C ALA A 120 0.71 -6.92 11.90
N LEU A 121 0.98 -5.77 11.29
CA LEU A 121 0.38 -5.42 10.01
C LEU A 121 0.94 -6.32 8.91
N VAL A 122 0.09 -6.85 8.04
CA VAL A 122 0.51 -7.67 6.91
C VAL A 122 -0.05 -7.07 5.63
N ILE A 123 0.84 -6.59 4.75
CA ILE A 123 0.46 -6.11 3.41
C ILE A 123 0.77 -7.20 2.39
N ALA A 124 -0.24 -7.61 1.63
CA ALA A 124 -0.12 -8.61 0.57
C ALA A 124 0.34 -7.97 -0.74
N GLY A 125 1.46 -8.41 -1.30
CA GLY A 125 1.93 -8.06 -2.65
C GLY A 125 1.33 -9.00 -3.69
N ILE A 126 0.39 -8.50 -4.48
CA ILE A 126 -0.23 -9.21 -5.60
C ILE A 126 0.47 -8.78 -6.88
N GLU A 127 1.47 -9.56 -7.28
CA GLU A 127 2.42 -9.17 -8.33
C GLU A 127 2.87 -10.36 -9.19
N THR A 128 2.13 -11.49 -9.10
CA THR A 128 2.27 -12.63 -10.00
C THR A 128 0.99 -12.85 -10.79
N VAL A 129 1.08 -13.53 -11.92
CA VAL A 129 -0.09 -13.89 -12.75
C VAL A 129 -1.09 -14.72 -11.94
N LEU A 130 -0.58 -15.72 -11.20
CA LEU A 130 -1.43 -16.56 -10.34
C LEU A 130 -2.08 -15.73 -9.23
N GLY A 131 -1.30 -14.91 -8.54
CA GLY A 131 -1.83 -14.04 -7.47
C GLY A 131 -2.91 -13.08 -7.97
N ALA A 132 -2.71 -12.48 -9.14
CA ALA A 132 -3.69 -11.61 -9.76
C ALA A 132 -4.95 -12.36 -10.22
N ALA A 133 -4.80 -13.57 -10.79
CA ALA A 133 -5.92 -14.40 -11.22
C ALA A 133 -6.80 -14.83 -10.04
N ASP A 134 -6.21 -15.22 -8.93
CA ASP A 134 -6.88 -15.74 -7.74
C ASP A 134 -7.05 -14.69 -6.62
N ALA A 135 -6.77 -13.42 -6.88
CA ALA A 135 -6.73 -12.34 -5.90
C ALA A 135 -7.99 -12.32 -4.99
N ARG A 136 -9.17 -12.53 -5.58
CA ARG A 136 -10.43 -12.54 -4.82
C ARG A 136 -10.47 -13.62 -3.75
N THR A 137 -10.11 -14.85 -4.10
CA THR A 137 -10.10 -15.99 -3.18
C THR A 137 -8.99 -15.84 -2.14
N LEU A 138 -7.81 -15.41 -2.59
CA LEU A 138 -6.65 -15.21 -1.74
C LEU A 138 -6.89 -14.14 -0.67
N LEU A 139 -7.31 -12.94 -1.06
CA LEU A 139 -7.52 -11.84 -0.11
C LEU A 139 -8.71 -12.11 0.83
N ALA A 140 -9.78 -12.75 0.34
CA ALA A 140 -10.89 -13.17 1.20
C ALA A 140 -10.46 -14.17 2.27
N SER A 141 -9.53 -15.08 1.96
CA SER A 141 -8.99 -16.06 2.94
C SER A 141 -8.10 -15.42 4.02
N GLY A 142 -7.61 -14.21 3.77
CA GLY A 142 -6.80 -13.42 4.71
C GLY A 142 -7.61 -12.38 5.50
N THR A 143 -8.93 -12.40 5.44
CA THR A 143 -9.78 -11.45 6.19
C THR A 143 -9.51 -11.53 7.68
N GLY A 144 -9.24 -10.38 8.30
CA GLY A 144 -8.85 -10.27 9.72
C GLY A 144 -7.35 -10.45 9.99
N GLU A 145 -6.55 -10.85 9.01
CA GLU A 145 -5.10 -11.02 9.13
C GLU A 145 -4.34 -10.06 8.20
N LEU A 146 -4.81 -9.90 6.96
CA LEU A 146 -4.27 -8.92 6.04
C LEU A 146 -4.75 -7.51 6.42
N SER A 147 -3.84 -6.55 6.31
CA SER A 147 -4.09 -5.15 6.64
C SER A 147 -4.25 -4.28 5.40
N ALA A 148 -3.69 -4.70 4.27
CA ALA A 148 -3.77 -4.05 2.96
C ALA A 148 -3.33 -5.01 1.85
N ALA A 149 -3.56 -4.63 0.59
CA ALA A 149 -2.96 -5.26 -0.56
C ALA A 149 -2.38 -4.21 -1.51
N TYR A 150 -1.33 -4.55 -2.27
CA TYR A 150 -0.85 -3.73 -3.37
C TYR A 150 -0.76 -4.52 -4.67
N PHE A 151 -0.80 -3.80 -5.79
CA PHE A 151 -0.56 -4.38 -7.11
C PHE A 151 0.86 -4.06 -7.59
N GLY A 152 1.70 -5.09 -7.79
CA GLY A 152 3.08 -4.97 -8.29
C GLY A 152 3.14 -5.23 -9.80
N ALA A 153 3.03 -4.17 -10.60
CA ALA A 153 2.93 -4.27 -12.05
C ALA A 153 4.20 -4.75 -12.73
N GLU A 154 5.37 -4.40 -12.21
CA GLU A 154 6.65 -4.76 -12.83
C GLU A 154 6.87 -6.28 -12.78
N ASP A 155 6.70 -6.88 -11.60
CA ASP A 155 6.79 -8.33 -11.42
C ASP A 155 5.68 -9.07 -12.18
N TYR A 156 4.44 -8.56 -12.16
CA TYR A 156 3.33 -9.13 -12.92
C TYR A 156 3.63 -9.19 -14.42
N VAL A 157 4.15 -8.11 -14.99
CA VAL A 157 4.48 -8.04 -16.43
C VAL A 157 5.67 -8.94 -16.75
N ALA A 158 6.65 -9.04 -15.87
CA ALA A 158 7.75 -9.99 -16.03
C ALA A 158 7.27 -11.44 -15.97
N ASP A 159 6.39 -11.79 -15.05
CA ASP A 159 5.83 -13.14 -14.86
C ASP A 159 4.99 -13.59 -16.06
N ILE A 160 4.18 -12.70 -16.65
CA ILE A 160 3.37 -13.00 -17.84
C ILE A 160 4.18 -12.95 -19.15
N GLY A 161 5.44 -12.51 -19.11
CA GLY A 161 6.28 -12.34 -20.29
C GLY A 161 5.88 -11.15 -21.18
N GLY A 162 5.22 -10.15 -20.60
CA GLY A 162 4.74 -8.94 -21.26
C GLY A 162 5.79 -7.84 -21.36
N ARG A 163 5.33 -6.64 -21.71
CA ARG A 163 6.13 -5.40 -21.71
C ARG A 163 5.30 -4.25 -21.21
N ARG A 164 5.91 -3.36 -20.41
CA ARG A 164 5.27 -2.12 -19.97
C ARG A 164 5.01 -1.21 -21.18
N SER A 165 3.83 -0.62 -21.19
CA SER A 165 3.41 0.38 -22.17
C SER A 165 3.12 1.73 -21.52
N PRO A 166 3.26 2.87 -22.22
CA PRO A 166 2.95 4.18 -21.65
C PRO A 166 1.50 4.33 -21.18
N GLY A 167 0.56 3.65 -21.85
CA GLY A 167 -0.87 3.65 -21.48
C GLY A 167 -1.21 2.69 -20.34
N GLY A 168 -0.37 1.68 -20.06
CA GLY A 168 -0.61 0.68 -19.01
C GLY A 168 -1.80 -0.25 -19.31
N GLU A 169 -2.15 -0.44 -20.59
CA GLU A 169 -3.24 -1.34 -21.01
C GLU A 169 -2.94 -2.79 -20.63
N GLU A 170 -1.67 -3.19 -20.70
CA GLU A 170 -1.20 -4.55 -20.41
C GLU A 170 -1.46 -4.98 -18.96
N VAL A 171 -1.60 -4.03 -18.05
CA VAL A 171 -1.86 -4.29 -16.62
C VAL A 171 -3.26 -3.93 -16.18
N LEU A 172 -4.07 -3.26 -17.03
CA LEU A 172 -5.35 -2.69 -16.60
C LEU A 172 -6.30 -3.73 -16.00
N TYR A 173 -6.38 -4.90 -16.62
CA TYR A 173 -7.23 -5.98 -16.11
C TYR A 173 -6.79 -6.46 -14.73
N ALA A 174 -5.52 -6.83 -14.56
CA ALA A 174 -4.98 -7.32 -13.29
C ALA A 174 -5.02 -6.22 -12.20
N ARG A 175 -4.65 -4.99 -12.55
CA ARG A 175 -4.73 -3.80 -11.68
C ARG A 175 -6.16 -3.59 -11.16
N SER A 176 -7.16 -3.64 -12.03
CA SER A 176 -8.57 -3.50 -11.64
C SER A 176 -9.04 -4.69 -10.79
N GLN A 177 -8.64 -5.91 -11.15
CA GLN A 177 -9.02 -7.12 -10.43
C GLN A 177 -8.50 -7.13 -8.99
N VAL A 178 -7.25 -6.74 -8.77
CA VAL A 178 -6.64 -6.63 -7.43
C VAL A 178 -7.37 -5.58 -6.59
N CYS A 179 -7.70 -4.42 -7.16
CA CYS A 179 -8.47 -3.39 -6.46
C CYS A 179 -9.86 -3.89 -6.04
N VAL A 180 -10.60 -4.56 -6.96
CA VAL A 180 -11.91 -5.17 -6.66
C VAL A 180 -11.80 -6.25 -5.59
N ALA A 181 -10.77 -7.10 -5.66
CA ALA A 181 -10.55 -8.15 -4.68
C ALA A 181 -10.26 -7.60 -3.28
N ALA A 182 -9.42 -6.57 -3.18
CA ALA A 182 -9.14 -5.87 -1.93
C ALA A 182 -10.41 -5.23 -1.34
N TYR A 183 -11.20 -4.53 -2.17
CA TYR A 183 -12.47 -3.95 -1.75
C TYR A 183 -13.43 -5.00 -1.17
N LEU A 184 -13.59 -6.15 -1.84
CA LEU A 184 -14.44 -7.24 -1.37
C LEU A 184 -13.96 -7.87 -0.06
N ALA A 185 -12.66 -7.85 0.20
CA ALA A 185 -12.05 -8.31 1.45
C ALA A 185 -12.06 -7.24 2.56
N GLY A 186 -12.53 -6.01 2.29
CA GLY A 186 -12.52 -4.89 3.22
C GLY A 186 -11.11 -4.32 3.45
N LEU A 187 -10.19 -4.51 2.51
CA LEU A 187 -8.80 -4.09 2.57
C LEU A 187 -8.56 -2.82 1.75
N PRO A 188 -7.71 -1.89 2.21
CA PRO A 188 -7.19 -0.83 1.37
C PRO A 188 -6.30 -1.41 0.27
N ALA A 189 -6.43 -0.85 -0.94
CA ALA A 189 -5.60 -1.18 -2.09
C ALA A 189 -4.59 -0.06 -2.36
N ILE A 190 -3.31 -0.41 -2.48
CA ILE A 190 -2.21 0.49 -2.81
C ILE A 190 -1.78 0.21 -4.25
N ASP A 191 -1.72 1.26 -5.04
CA ASP A 191 -1.49 1.19 -6.48
C ASP A 191 0.00 0.99 -6.82
N GLN A 192 0.26 0.53 -8.05
CA GLN A 192 1.57 0.24 -8.64
C GLN A 192 2.57 1.39 -8.57
N VAL A 193 3.86 1.10 -8.77
CA VAL A 193 4.94 2.11 -8.92
C VAL A 193 4.88 2.82 -10.27
N VAL A 194 5.51 4.01 -10.34
CA VAL A 194 5.98 4.65 -11.58
C VAL A 194 7.50 4.70 -11.50
N THR A 195 8.15 4.03 -12.44
CA THR A 195 9.61 3.84 -12.42
C THR A 195 10.40 5.05 -12.93
N ASP A 196 9.79 5.92 -13.74
CA ASP A 196 10.39 7.21 -14.08
C ASP A 196 10.26 8.18 -12.91
N ILE A 197 11.34 8.33 -12.15
CA ILE A 197 11.39 9.20 -10.97
C ILE A 197 11.55 10.68 -11.29
N ALA A 198 11.81 11.01 -12.55
CA ALA A 198 12.00 12.40 -13.01
C ALA A 198 10.72 13.00 -13.59
N ASP A 199 9.77 12.17 -14.04
CA ASP A 199 8.52 12.60 -14.67
C ASP A 199 7.37 12.68 -13.66
N ASP A 200 7.15 13.88 -13.10
CA ASP A 200 6.07 14.14 -12.16
C ASP A 200 4.68 14.03 -12.81
N GLU A 201 4.55 14.47 -14.08
CA GLU A 201 3.26 14.45 -14.78
C GLU A 201 2.82 13.02 -15.07
N LEU A 202 3.75 12.14 -15.45
CA LEU A 202 3.49 10.72 -15.60
C LEU A 202 3.02 10.11 -14.26
N PHE A 203 3.71 10.44 -13.16
CA PHE A 203 3.31 9.95 -11.83
C PHE A 203 1.90 10.43 -11.46
N LEU A 204 1.60 11.71 -11.63
CA LEU A 204 0.28 12.30 -11.32
C LEU A 204 -0.83 11.69 -12.18
N ALA A 205 -0.58 11.52 -13.48
CA ALA A 205 -1.54 10.91 -14.40
C ALA A 205 -1.86 9.45 -14.01
N ASP A 206 -0.83 8.64 -13.72
CA ASP A 206 -1.00 7.24 -13.30
C ASP A 206 -1.66 7.13 -11.91
N ALA A 207 -1.31 8.03 -10.98
CA ALA A 207 -1.94 8.09 -9.66
C ALA A 207 -3.44 8.43 -9.74
N ARG A 208 -3.83 9.41 -10.57
CA ARG A 208 -5.25 9.74 -10.82
C ARG A 208 -6.00 8.57 -11.45
N ARG A 209 -5.37 7.85 -12.38
CA ARG A 209 -5.94 6.63 -12.95
C ARG A 209 -6.16 5.56 -11.87
N GLY A 210 -5.19 5.33 -10.98
CA GLY A 210 -5.32 4.44 -9.83
C GLY A 210 -6.47 4.85 -8.91
N GLN A 211 -6.56 6.14 -8.56
CA GLN A 211 -7.65 6.69 -7.78
C GLN A 211 -9.02 6.42 -8.43
N SER A 212 -9.12 6.61 -9.75
CA SER A 212 -10.36 6.34 -10.51
C SER A 212 -10.75 4.85 -10.52
N LEU A 213 -9.79 3.94 -10.41
CA LEU A 213 -10.02 2.50 -10.27
C LEU A 213 -10.43 2.09 -8.85
N GLY A 214 -10.28 2.97 -7.85
CA GLY A 214 -10.63 2.73 -6.46
C GLY A 214 -9.46 2.51 -5.51
N TYR A 215 -8.21 2.65 -5.97
CA TYR A 215 -7.04 2.63 -5.11
C TYR A 215 -7.05 3.80 -4.12
N GLN A 216 -6.53 3.59 -2.91
CA GLN A 216 -6.52 4.60 -1.85
C GLN A 216 -5.15 5.27 -1.66
N GLY A 217 -4.10 4.69 -2.21
CA GLY A 217 -2.74 5.20 -2.14
C GLY A 217 -1.90 4.62 -3.26
N LYS A 218 -0.61 4.99 -3.28
CA LYS A 218 0.31 4.62 -4.33
C LYS A 218 1.68 4.23 -3.78
N MET A 219 2.29 3.21 -4.37
CA MET A 219 3.69 2.88 -4.12
C MET A 219 4.60 3.98 -4.68
N CYS A 220 5.58 4.35 -3.88
CA CYS A 220 6.61 5.33 -4.18
C CYS A 220 7.99 4.68 -4.06
N ILE A 221 8.88 4.94 -5.00
CA ILE A 221 10.27 4.47 -5.02
C ILE A 221 11.28 5.61 -4.90
N HIS A 222 10.78 6.84 -4.82
CA HIS A 222 11.59 8.03 -4.59
C HIS A 222 10.84 9.00 -3.66
N PRO A 223 11.53 9.68 -2.72
CA PRO A 223 10.89 10.61 -1.77
C PRO A 223 10.04 11.71 -2.41
N ARG A 224 10.44 12.20 -3.59
CA ARG A 224 9.67 13.20 -4.35
C ARG A 224 8.25 12.72 -4.67
N GLN A 225 8.05 11.43 -4.92
CA GLN A 225 6.75 10.85 -5.25
C GLN A 225 5.76 10.87 -4.06
N VAL A 226 6.26 10.97 -2.81
CA VAL A 226 5.41 11.01 -1.61
C VAL A 226 4.49 12.24 -1.65
N GLY A 227 5.03 13.42 -1.92
CA GLY A 227 4.22 14.65 -2.02
C GLY A 227 3.19 14.59 -3.15
N LEU A 228 3.57 14.01 -4.30
CA LEU A 228 2.67 13.83 -5.44
C LEU A 228 1.54 12.84 -5.13
N ALA A 229 1.84 11.74 -4.44
CA ALA A 229 0.82 10.80 -3.97
C ALA A 229 -0.14 11.48 -2.99
N HIS A 230 0.37 12.24 -2.01
CA HIS A 230 -0.46 13.00 -1.09
C HIS A 230 -1.36 14.02 -1.82
N GLN A 231 -0.86 14.68 -2.86
CA GLN A 231 -1.66 15.61 -3.67
C GLN A 231 -2.86 14.93 -4.35
N VAL A 232 -2.69 13.70 -4.87
CA VAL A 232 -3.75 12.99 -5.58
C VAL A 232 -4.72 12.30 -4.61
N PHE A 233 -4.23 11.67 -3.56
CA PHE A 233 -5.05 10.83 -2.68
C PHE A 233 -5.63 11.58 -1.46
N THR A 234 -5.33 12.86 -1.29
CA THR A 234 -6.01 13.72 -0.30
C THR A 234 -7.14 14.47 -0.99
N PRO A 235 -8.39 14.38 -0.50
CA PRO A 235 -9.48 15.15 -1.07
C PRO A 235 -9.20 16.65 -1.04
N SER A 236 -9.42 17.33 -2.16
CA SER A 236 -9.29 18.78 -2.26
C SER A 236 -10.40 19.49 -1.47
N PRO A 237 -10.22 20.77 -1.10
CA PRO A 237 -11.29 21.57 -0.48
C PRO A 237 -12.58 21.58 -1.29
N ASP A 238 -12.48 21.64 -2.63
CA ASP A 238 -13.64 21.63 -3.51
C ASP A 238 -14.37 20.29 -3.52
N GLU A 239 -13.63 19.17 -3.55
CA GLU A 239 -14.21 17.82 -3.42
C GLU A 239 -14.90 17.63 -2.06
N VAL A 240 -14.32 18.16 -0.99
CA VAL A 240 -14.92 18.13 0.36
C VAL A 240 -16.20 18.96 0.39
N ALA A 241 -16.18 20.18 -0.15
CA ALA A 241 -17.36 21.06 -0.20
C ALA A 241 -18.49 20.42 -1.03
N HIS A 242 -18.15 19.88 -2.21
CA HIS A 242 -19.10 19.16 -3.05
C HIS A 242 -19.71 17.94 -2.33
N ALA A 243 -18.87 17.11 -1.68
CA ALA A 243 -19.34 15.96 -0.92
C ALA A 243 -20.30 16.37 0.23
N GLN A 244 -20.02 17.47 0.92
CA GLN A 244 -20.91 18.01 1.97
C GLN A 244 -22.25 18.47 1.37
N ALA A 245 -22.23 19.16 0.19
CA ALA A 245 -23.44 19.58 -0.50
C ALA A 245 -24.28 18.37 -0.93
N VAL A 246 -23.65 17.30 -1.45
CA VAL A 246 -24.32 16.05 -1.82
C VAL A 246 -24.99 15.40 -0.61
N LEU A 247 -24.30 15.35 0.55
CA LEU A 247 -24.90 14.80 1.79
C LEU A 247 -26.12 15.61 2.24
N ALA A 248 -26.02 16.95 2.16
CA ALA A 248 -27.11 17.83 2.56
C ALA A 248 -28.35 17.67 1.63
N ALA A 249 -28.13 17.60 0.30
CA ALA A 249 -29.19 17.41 -0.68
C ALA A 249 -29.81 16.01 -0.59
N GLY A 250 -29.01 14.97 -0.37
CA GLY A 250 -29.46 13.59 -0.28
C GLY A 250 -30.18 13.24 1.01
N ALA A 251 -30.13 14.08 2.05
CA ALA A 251 -30.85 13.85 3.31
C ALA A 251 -32.37 13.76 3.16
N ALA A 252 -32.93 14.39 2.11
CA ALA A 252 -34.37 14.36 1.78
C ALA A 252 -34.73 13.31 0.70
N GLY A 253 -33.78 12.45 0.29
CA GLY A 253 -33.96 11.46 -0.78
C GLY A 253 -33.23 11.89 -2.06
N VAL A 254 -33.95 12.15 -3.14
CA VAL A 254 -33.35 12.65 -4.39
C VAL A 254 -33.23 14.16 -4.35
N GLY A 255 -32.07 14.70 -4.70
CA GLY A 255 -31.76 16.12 -4.72
C GLY A 255 -31.06 16.56 -6.01
N VAL A 256 -30.66 17.83 -6.08
CA VAL A 256 -29.84 18.38 -7.17
C VAL A 256 -28.67 19.18 -6.57
N VAL A 257 -27.46 18.89 -7.04
CA VAL A 257 -26.24 19.62 -6.69
C VAL A 257 -25.50 19.94 -7.99
N ASP A 258 -25.09 21.19 -8.19
CA ASP A 258 -24.40 21.67 -9.39
C ASP A 258 -25.10 21.28 -10.71
N GLY A 259 -26.45 21.26 -10.72
CA GLY A 259 -27.24 20.89 -11.88
C GLY A 259 -27.31 19.37 -12.15
N GLN A 260 -26.74 18.53 -11.32
CA GLN A 260 -26.78 17.07 -11.42
C GLN A 260 -27.69 16.48 -10.36
N MET A 261 -28.46 15.45 -10.77
CA MET A 261 -29.28 14.66 -9.85
C MET A 261 -28.40 13.87 -8.92
N VAL A 262 -28.69 13.93 -7.60
CA VAL A 262 -28.01 13.13 -6.57
C VAL A 262 -29.01 12.22 -5.87
N ASP A 263 -28.59 10.98 -5.62
CA ASP A 263 -29.35 9.93 -4.97
C ASP A 263 -28.46 9.20 -3.92
N GLU A 264 -28.92 8.10 -3.37
CA GLU A 264 -28.20 7.29 -2.37
C GLU A 264 -26.83 6.81 -2.86
N VAL A 265 -26.62 6.59 -4.16
CA VAL A 265 -25.32 6.22 -4.71
C VAL A 265 -24.33 7.38 -4.53
N HIS A 266 -24.75 8.58 -4.85
CA HIS A 266 -23.95 9.81 -4.71
C HIS A 266 -23.67 10.12 -3.23
N VAL A 267 -24.63 9.93 -2.35
CA VAL A 267 -24.47 10.05 -0.89
C VAL A 267 -23.39 9.10 -0.38
N ARG A 268 -23.39 7.84 -0.83
CA ARG A 268 -22.36 6.86 -0.47
C ARG A 268 -20.97 7.27 -0.98
N MET A 269 -20.86 7.78 -2.21
CA MET A 269 -19.60 8.29 -2.76
C MET A 269 -19.11 9.52 -1.97
N ALA A 270 -19.98 10.43 -1.61
CA ALA A 270 -19.65 11.60 -0.80
C ALA A 270 -19.13 11.21 0.59
N ARG A 271 -19.75 10.23 1.25
CA ARG A 271 -19.24 9.69 2.53
C ARG A 271 -17.83 9.10 2.39
N ALA A 272 -17.54 8.39 1.29
CA ALA A 272 -16.21 7.84 1.03
C ALA A 272 -15.15 8.93 0.83
N VAL A 273 -15.49 10.04 0.17
CA VAL A 273 -14.59 11.21 0.05
C VAL A 273 -14.31 11.80 1.42
N LEU A 274 -15.35 12.08 2.23
CA LEU A 274 -15.18 12.69 3.54
C LEU A 274 -14.43 11.81 4.54
N ALA A 275 -14.54 10.49 4.43
CA ALA A 275 -13.78 9.54 5.26
C ALA A 275 -12.27 9.62 5.03
N ARG A 276 -11.82 10.14 3.87
CA ARG A 276 -10.41 10.33 3.52
C ARG A 276 -9.83 11.67 3.95
N VAL A 277 -10.68 12.62 4.38
CA VAL A 277 -10.20 13.91 4.88
C VAL A 277 -9.32 13.66 6.11
N PRO A 278 -8.06 14.15 6.11
CA PRO A 278 -7.21 14.04 7.28
C PRO A 278 -7.93 14.66 8.48
N GLY A 279 -8.03 13.92 9.58
CA GLY A 279 -8.52 14.51 10.82
C GLY A 279 -7.62 15.67 11.24
N PRO A 280 -8.12 16.63 12.07
CA PRO A 280 -7.25 17.63 12.66
C PRO A 280 -6.06 16.89 13.28
N ALA A 281 -4.84 17.30 12.90
CA ALA A 281 -3.62 16.67 13.40
C ALA A 281 -3.73 16.56 14.93
N GLY A 282 -3.95 15.35 15.41
CA GLY A 282 -4.16 15.11 16.83
C GLY A 282 -2.90 15.53 17.57
N ARG A 283 -3.00 16.63 18.32
CA ARG A 283 -2.08 16.87 19.42
C ARG A 283 -2.45 15.82 20.48
N THR A 284 -1.69 14.77 20.54
CA THR A 284 -1.61 13.88 21.70
C THR A 284 -0.21 13.97 22.28
#